data_17f26f51cb9590919809bfbd11f6b449
#
_entry.id   17f26f51cb9590919809bfbd11f6b449
#
_cell.length_a   1.000
_cell.length_b   1.000
_cell.length_c   1.000
_cell.angle_alpha   90.00
_cell.angle_beta   90.00
_cell.angle_gamma   90.00
#
_symmetry.space_group_name_H-M   'P 1'
#
loop_
_entity.id
_entity.type
_entity.pdbx_description
1 polymer ?
#
loop_
_entity_poly.entity_id
_entity_poly.type
_entity_poly.pdbx_seq_one_letter_code
_entity_poly.pdbx_strand_id
1 'polypeptide(L)'
;CVDMNDRQLRNVVDGLGGRTNGMPREDGYDITVASEIMAVLCLAKDITDLKERLGRIIIGYTYGKPSEQKPVTAADLHAQGAMAALLKDALKPNLVQTLEHVPAIVHGGPFANIAHGCNSVTATKMALRLADYAITEAGFGADLGAEKFLDIKCRMAGLKPNAVVIVATVRALKYNGGVPKADLNQENLEALEKGLPNLLKHVNNIKNVYKLPCVVAINAFPTDTKAELDLVEAKCKELGVNVALSEVWAKGGEGGIALAEEVIRLVEEPNDFTYSYELEGSIEDKLNQIVQKVYGGKRVVLTANAKKQAAQLEAQGFGNCPICVAKTQYSLTDDPTKLGAPTDFEVTVRNLKISAGAGFIVALTGDIMTMPGLPKVPAAERIDVDESGKITGLF
;
A
#
# COMPACT_ATOMS: atom_id res chain seq x y z
N CYS A 1 17.99 3.73 7.90
CA CYS A 1 17.42 3.97 6.56
C CYS A 1 18.03 5.22 5.93
N VAL A 2 18.02 5.29 4.61
CA VAL A 2 18.54 6.42 3.83
C VAL A 2 17.57 6.74 2.69
N ASP A 3 17.53 8.02 2.28
CA ASP A 3 16.69 8.46 1.17
C ASP A 3 17.49 8.46 -0.13
N MET A 4 17.89 7.28 -0.56
CA MET A 4 18.73 7.05 -1.74
C MET A 4 18.42 5.68 -2.36
N ASN A 5 18.37 5.62 -3.70
CA ASN A 5 18.24 4.39 -4.46
C ASN A 5 19.62 3.84 -4.82
N ASP A 6 20.15 2.93 -4.03
CA ASP A 6 21.40 2.27 -4.34
C ASP A 6 21.34 0.78 -3.96
N ARG A 7 21.41 -0.07 -4.98
CA ARG A 7 21.37 -1.53 -4.82
C ARG A 7 22.51 -2.06 -3.95
N GLN A 8 23.66 -1.39 -3.95
CA GLN A 8 24.83 -1.78 -3.17
C GLN A 8 24.58 -1.66 -1.66
N LEU A 9 23.66 -0.78 -1.24
CA LEU A 9 23.30 -0.58 0.17
C LEU A 9 22.46 -1.71 0.77
N ARG A 10 22.02 -2.69 -0.03
CA ARG A 10 21.24 -3.84 0.47
C ARG A 10 22.01 -4.75 1.38
N ASN A 11 23.30 -4.93 1.08
CA ASN A 11 24.23 -5.74 1.86
C ASN A 11 25.57 -5.01 1.90
N VAL A 12 25.96 -4.57 3.08
CA VAL A 12 27.20 -3.83 3.33
C VAL A 12 27.95 -4.46 4.48
N VAL A 13 29.24 -4.12 4.61
CA VAL A 13 30.03 -4.43 5.80
C VAL A 13 30.38 -3.12 6.50
N ASP A 14 29.78 -2.90 7.66
CA ASP A 14 30.04 -1.74 8.51
C ASP A 14 31.19 -2.00 9.51
N GLY A 15 31.76 -0.92 10.04
CA GLY A 15 32.78 -0.97 11.12
C GLY A 15 34.21 -1.31 10.67
N LEU A 16 34.49 -1.23 9.36
CA LEU A 16 35.88 -1.38 8.86
C LEU A 16 36.76 -0.17 9.25
N GLY A 17 38.08 -0.37 9.26
CA GLY A 17 39.07 0.69 9.55
C GLY A 17 39.52 0.76 10.99
N GLY A 18 39.24 -0.25 11.80
CA GLY A 18 39.75 -0.41 13.16
C GLY A 18 38.76 -0.05 14.27
N ARG A 19 39.20 -0.24 15.51
CA ARG A 19 38.29 -0.20 16.70
C ARG A 19 37.54 1.11 16.90
N THR A 20 38.06 2.22 16.43
CA THR A 20 37.40 3.54 16.51
C THR A 20 36.16 3.65 15.62
N ASN A 21 36.04 2.78 14.61
CA ASN A 21 34.93 2.74 13.67
C ASN A 21 33.85 1.68 14.04
N GLY A 22 34.01 1.02 15.18
CA GLY A 22 33.10 -0.02 15.66
C GLY A 22 33.59 -1.44 15.38
N MET A 23 32.68 -2.39 15.40
CA MET A 23 32.97 -3.80 15.11
C MET A 23 32.50 -4.13 13.69
N PRO A 24 33.35 -4.77 12.86
CA PRO A 24 32.94 -5.25 11.54
C PRO A 24 31.75 -6.18 11.63
N ARG A 25 30.71 -5.89 10.85
CA ARG A 25 29.51 -6.70 10.75
C ARG A 25 28.84 -6.53 9.39
N GLU A 26 28.08 -7.53 8.98
CA GLU A 26 27.13 -7.39 7.89
C GLU A 26 25.95 -6.52 8.33
N ASP A 27 25.53 -5.63 7.46
CA ASP A 27 24.40 -4.73 7.68
C ASP A 27 23.71 -4.41 6.34
N GLY A 28 22.66 -3.58 6.36
CA GLY A 28 21.96 -3.14 5.17
C GLY A 28 21.09 -1.93 5.44
N TYR A 29 20.68 -1.27 4.36
CA TYR A 29 19.86 -0.08 4.43
C TYR A 29 18.53 -0.28 3.70
N ASP A 30 17.46 0.16 4.33
CA ASP A 30 16.17 0.36 3.67
C ASP A 30 16.07 1.80 3.15
N ILE A 31 15.38 2.02 2.02
CA ILE A 31 15.01 3.37 1.62
C ILE A 31 13.99 3.94 2.61
N THR A 32 14.03 5.25 2.85
CA THR A 32 13.19 5.91 3.87
C THR A 32 11.70 5.53 3.74
N VAL A 33 11.14 5.52 2.54
CA VAL A 33 9.72 5.20 2.29
C VAL A 33 9.35 3.73 2.54
N ALA A 34 10.34 2.83 2.56
CA ALA A 34 10.15 1.41 2.90
C ALA A 34 10.39 1.11 4.38
N SER A 35 10.83 2.08 5.15
CA SER A 35 11.18 1.90 6.56
C SER A 35 9.96 1.87 7.48
N GLU A 36 10.10 1.24 8.64
CA GLU A 36 9.11 1.32 9.71
C GLU A 36 8.89 2.76 10.18
N ILE A 37 9.93 3.62 10.10
CA ILE A 37 9.84 5.04 10.49
C ILE A 37 8.81 5.78 9.65
N MET A 38 8.74 5.53 8.33
CA MET A 38 7.72 6.12 7.46
C MET A 38 6.31 5.65 7.85
N ALA A 39 6.13 4.37 8.14
CA ALA A 39 4.85 3.84 8.60
C ALA A 39 4.43 4.47 9.95
N VAL A 40 5.37 4.61 10.87
CA VAL A 40 5.16 5.29 12.17
C VAL A 40 4.74 6.74 11.97
N LEU A 41 5.45 7.51 11.14
CA LEU A 41 5.12 8.90 10.82
C LEU A 41 3.69 9.03 10.28
N CYS A 42 3.30 8.14 9.38
CA CYS A 42 1.97 8.16 8.75
C CYS A 42 0.83 7.76 9.69
N LEU A 43 1.10 6.93 10.71
CA LEU A 43 0.10 6.47 11.67
C LEU A 43 0.05 7.32 12.95
N ALA A 44 1.06 8.15 13.19
CA ALA A 44 1.11 9.03 14.35
C ALA A 44 -0.01 10.09 14.31
N LYS A 45 -0.58 10.37 15.48
CA LYS A 45 -1.65 11.36 15.67
C LYS A 45 -1.13 12.76 15.96
N ASP A 46 -0.01 12.81 16.67
CA ASP A 46 0.69 14.02 17.12
C ASP A 46 2.15 13.72 17.48
N ILE A 47 2.89 14.72 17.93
CA ILE A 47 4.31 14.56 18.28
C ILE A 47 4.54 13.64 19.47
N THR A 48 3.62 13.56 20.40
CA THR A 48 3.70 12.67 21.57
C THR A 48 3.54 11.21 21.15
N ASP A 49 2.48 10.92 20.38
CA ASP A 49 2.25 9.58 19.81
C ASP A 49 3.40 9.17 18.86
N LEU A 50 3.91 10.11 18.05
CA LEU A 50 5.10 9.87 17.23
C LEU A 50 6.29 9.38 18.06
N LYS A 51 6.62 10.12 19.13
CA LYS A 51 7.74 9.79 20.02
C LYS A 51 7.55 8.44 20.72
N GLU A 52 6.34 8.14 21.19
CA GLU A 52 6.02 6.86 21.80
C GLU A 52 6.14 5.70 20.81
N ARG A 53 5.63 5.87 19.59
CA ARG A 53 5.75 4.87 18.50
C ARG A 53 7.20 4.62 18.11
N LEU A 54 7.99 5.68 17.93
CA LEU A 54 9.42 5.57 17.64
C LEU A 54 10.14 4.78 18.75
N GLY A 55 9.78 5.03 20.00
CA GLY A 55 10.35 4.31 21.14
C GLY A 55 10.06 2.80 21.12
N ARG A 56 8.94 2.37 20.55
CA ARG A 56 8.57 0.94 20.45
C ARG A 56 9.27 0.18 19.31
N ILE A 57 9.95 0.86 18.38
CA ILE A 57 10.66 0.20 17.28
C ILE A 57 11.67 -0.79 17.86
N ILE A 58 11.58 -2.05 17.46
CA ILE A 58 12.48 -3.10 17.88
C ILE A 58 13.74 -3.04 17.03
N ILE A 59 14.89 -2.87 17.66
CA ILE A 59 16.20 -2.79 17.01
C ILE A 59 17.02 -4.08 17.11
N GLY A 60 16.57 -5.01 17.96
CA GLY A 60 17.25 -6.30 18.18
C GLY A 60 16.61 -7.07 19.31
N TYR A 61 17.26 -8.13 19.71
CA TYR A 61 16.84 -8.99 20.81
C TYR A 61 18.03 -9.28 21.74
N THR A 62 17.74 -9.49 23.02
CA THR A 62 18.75 -9.92 23.99
C THR A 62 19.34 -11.27 23.60
N TYR A 63 20.57 -11.54 24.07
CA TYR A 63 21.18 -12.86 23.92
C TYR A 63 20.38 -13.92 24.72
N GLY A 64 20.44 -15.16 24.25
CA GLY A 64 19.77 -16.29 24.91
C GLY A 64 19.08 -17.21 23.92
N LYS A 65 18.36 -18.21 24.43
CA LYS A 65 17.52 -19.06 23.59
C LYS A 65 16.33 -18.26 23.04
N PRO A 66 15.83 -18.60 21.85
CA PRO A 66 14.73 -17.86 21.21
C PRO A 66 13.51 -17.62 22.12
N SER A 67 13.19 -18.58 23.01
CA SER A 67 12.11 -18.48 24.00
C SER A 67 12.39 -17.51 25.18
N GLU A 68 13.64 -17.14 25.38
CA GLU A 68 14.11 -16.30 26.48
C GLU A 68 14.46 -14.88 26.02
N GLN A 69 14.58 -14.71 24.70
CA GLN A 69 14.95 -13.42 24.11
C GLN A 69 13.85 -12.37 24.30
N LYS A 70 14.26 -11.20 24.74
CA LYS A 70 13.37 -10.03 24.90
C LYS A 70 13.69 -9.02 23.81
N PRO A 71 12.68 -8.33 23.26
CA PRO A 71 12.92 -7.22 22.36
C PRO A 71 13.76 -6.14 23.03
N VAL A 72 14.70 -5.59 22.27
CA VAL A 72 15.43 -4.36 22.60
C VAL A 72 14.91 -3.26 21.67
N THR A 73 14.47 -2.16 22.25
CA THR A 73 13.74 -1.12 21.53
C THR A 73 14.56 0.17 21.40
N ALA A 74 14.11 1.09 20.55
CA ALA A 74 14.72 2.42 20.47
C ALA A 74 14.60 3.21 21.78
N ALA A 75 13.59 2.91 22.62
CA ALA A 75 13.45 3.50 23.96
C ALA A 75 14.53 3.00 24.93
N ASP A 76 14.97 1.75 24.83
CA ASP A 76 16.06 1.21 25.65
C ASP A 76 17.40 1.93 25.36
N LEU A 77 17.57 2.46 24.13
CA LEU A 77 18.70 3.30 23.75
C LEU A 77 18.45 4.81 24.01
N HIS A 78 17.29 5.18 24.51
CA HIS A 78 16.87 6.59 24.63
C HIS A 78 16.91 7.39 23.31
N ALA A 79 16.77 6.71 22.15
CA ALA A 79 16.92 7.32 20.82
C ALA A 79 15.66 8.02 20.32
N GLN A 80 14.48 7.69 20.85
CA GLN A 80 13.17 8.19 20.37
C GLN A 80 13.05 9.72 20.39
N GLY A 81 13.74 10.39 21.32
CA GLY A 81 13.76 11.85 21.40
C GLY A 81 14.48 12.50 20.22
N ALA A 82 15.68 11.98 19.90
CA ALA A 82 16.48 12.45 18.76
C ALA A 82 15.76 12.15 17.42
N MET A 83 15.16 10.96 17.29
CA MET A 83 14.37 10.58 16.12
C MET A 83 13.15 11.52 15.94
N ALA A 84 12.42 11.82 17.02
CA ALA A 84 11.28 12.74 16.98
C ALA A 84 11.71 14.17 16.63
N ALA A 85 12.88 14.62 17.10
CA ALA A 85 13.43 15.93 16.75
C ALA A 85 13.73 16.06 15.25
N LEU A 86 14.27 15.02 14.62
CA LEU A 86 14.49 14.98 13.17
C LEU A 86 13.18 14.99 12.37
N LEU A 87 12.12 14.35 12.88
CA LEU A 87 10.84 14.20 12.22
C LEU A 87 9.83 15.32 12.56
N LYS A 88 10.18 16.25 13.45
CA LYS A 88 9.27 17.30 13.96
C LYS A 88 8.61 18.12 12.84
N ASP A 89 9.38 18.51 11.85
CA ASP A 89 8.84 19.28 10.72
C ASP A 89 8.18 18.37 9.67
N ALA A 90 8.68 17.16 9.48
CA ALA A 90 8.07 16.15 8.62
C ALA A 90 6.67 15.72 9.09
N LEU A 91 6.35 15.88 10.38
CA LEU A 91 5.01 15.59 10.92
C LEU A 91 3.93 16.57 10.44
N LYS A 92 4.31 17.69 9.86
CA LYS A 92 3.38 18.69 9.34
C LYS A 92 3.03 18.37 7.89
N PRO A 93 1.75 18.13 7.56
CA PRO A 93 1.33 17.93 6.18
C PRO A 93 1.63 19.13 5.29
N ASN A 94 1.96 18.87 4.03
CA ASN A 94 2.13 19.92 3.04
C ASN A 94 0.78 20.23 2.39
N LEU A 95 0.37 21.50 2.41
CA LEU A 95 -0.80 21.98 1.70
C LEU A 95 -0.39 22.51 0.33
N VAL A 96 -0.98 21.96 -0.70
CA VAL A 96 -0.71 22.30 -2.10
C VAL A 96 -2.01 22.73 -2.77
N GLN A 97 -1.95 23.74 -3.62
CA GLN A 97 -3.05 24.10 -4.50
C GLN A 97 -2.91 23.37 -5.84
N THR A 98 -3.98 22.67 -6.25
CA THR A 98 -4.02 22.00 -7.55
C THR A 98 -4.23 23.00 -8.70
N LEU A 99 -4.07 22.55 -9.94
CA LEU A 99 -4.34 23.36 -11.13
C LEU A 99 -5.82 23.82 -11.20
N GLU A 100 -6.72 23.05 -10.63
CA GLU A 100 -8.16 23.36 -10.52
C GLU A 100 -8.50 24.20 -9.27
N HIS A 101 -7.49 24.78 -8.61
CA HIS A 101 -7.63 25.60 -7.40
C HIS A 101 -8.26 24.88 -6.20
N VAL A 102 -8.20 23.56 -6.17
CA VAL A 102 -8.66 22.75 -5.04
C VAL A 102 -7.49 22.44 -4.12
N PRO A 103 -7.65 22.49 -2.78
CA PRO A 103 -6.58 22.15 -1.85
C PRO A 103 -6.27 20.64 -1.89
N ALA A 104 -4.98 20.31 -1.91
CA ALA A 104 -4.49 18.96 -1.75
C ALA A 104 -3.51 18.88 -0.57
N ILE A 105 -3.65 17.88 0.28
CA ILE A 105 -2.79 17.65 1.43
C ILE A 105 -1.88 16.47 1.13
N VAL A 106 -0.57 16.75 0.97
CA VAL A 106 0.45 15.74 0.66
C VAL A 106 1.24 15.44 1.91
N HIS A 107 1.22 14.19 2.37
CA HIS A 107 1.90 13.80 3.59
C HIS A 107 2.19 12.30 3.68
N GLY A 108 3.48 11.97 3.79
CA GLY A 108 3.97 10.60 3.88
C GLY A 108 3.88 9.83 2.57
N GLY A 109 4.50 8.67 2.52
CA GLY A 109 4.53 7.83 1.32
C GLY A 109 4.97 6.41 1.63
N PRO A 110 4.31 5.69 2.59
CA PRO A 110 4.67 4.32 2.89
C PRO A 110 4.32 3.41 1.72
N PHE A 111 5.21 2.46 1.39
CA PHE A 111 4.95 1.53 0.29
C PHE A 111 3.76 0.60 0.59
N ALA A 112 2.82 0.49 -0.34
CA ALA A 112 1.61 -0.33 -0.18
C ALA A 112 1.87 -1.85 -0.22
N ASN A 113 3.03 -2.29 -0.64
CA ASN A 113 3.40 -3.71 -0.64
C ASN A 113 4.12 -4.16 0.65
N ILE A 114 4.50 -3.24 1.54
CA ILE A 114 5.19 -3.55 2.81
C ILE A 114 4.67 -2.75 4.00
N ALA A 115 3.79 -1.79 3.78
CA ALA A 115 3.13 -0.96 4.78
C ALA A 115 1.70 -0.64 4.33
N HIS A 116 1.02 0.29 5.00
CA HIS A 116 -0.39 0.59 4.74
C HIS A 116 -0.66 1.42 3.46
N GLY A 117 0.37 1.87 2.75
CA GLY A 117 0.29 2.34 1.36
C GLY A 117 -0.61 3.53 1.07
N CYS A 118 -0.77 4.44 2.02
CA CYS A 118 -1.60 5.63 1.87
C CYS A 118 -1.06 6.77 2.72
N ASN A 119 -1.55 7.99 2.52
CA ASN A 119 -1.12 9.16 3.26
C ASN A 119 -1.37 9.03 4.78
N SER A 120 -0.92 10.03 5.55
CA SER A 120 -0.98 9.98 7.00
C SER A 120 -2.38 10.10 7.59
N VAL A 121 -2.55 9.60 8.80
CA VAL A 121 -3.74 9.81 9.63
C VAL A 121 -3.97 11.30 9.89
N THR A 122 -2.89 12.05 10.12
CA THR A 122 -2.96 13.52 10.35
C THR A 122 -3.52 14.24 9.14
N ALA A 123 -3.02 13.95 7.93
CA ALA A 123 -3.52 14.54 6.68
C ALA A 123 -5.00 14.22 6.44
N THR A 124 -5.40 12.95 6.58
CA THR A 124 -6.78 12.54 6.37
C THR A 124 -7.72 13.21 7.38
N LYS A 125 -7.36 13.24 8.67
CA LYS A 125 -8.18 13.90 9.69
C LYS A 125 -8.24 15.41 9.50
N MET A 126 -7.18 16.03 8.97
CA MET A 126 -7.17 17.44 8.64
C MET A 126 -8.12 17.72 7.47
N ALA A 127 -8.06 16.93 6.39
CA ALA A 127 -8.98 17.05 5.26
C ALA A 127 -10.45 16.94 5.70
N LEU A 128 -10.77 15.94 6.51
CA LEU A 128 -12.12 15.74 7.07
C LEU A 128 -12.64 16.89 7.95
N ARG A 129 -11.77 17.74 8.49
CA ARG A 129 -12.15 18.91 9.28
C ARG A 129 -12.28 20.19 8.46
N LEU A 130 -11.65 20.22 7.29
CA LEU A 130 -11.52 21.45 6.48
C LEU A 130 -12.45 21.46 5.26
N ALA A 131 -13.01 20.31 4.88
CA ALA A 131 -13.82 20.17 3.68
C ALA A 131 -15.07 19.33 3.93
N ASP A 132 -16.12 19.57 3.14
CA ASP A 132 -17.36 18.79 3.15
C ASP A 132 -17.12 17.36 2.63
N TYR A 133 -16.22 17.23 1.67
CA TYR A 133 -15.78 15.94 1.10
C TYR A 133 -14.26 15.81 1.21
N ALA A 134 -13.79 14.71 1.75
CA ALA A 134 -12.38 14.37 1.81
C ALA A 134 -12.13 13.10 0.99
N ILE A 135 -11.28 13.21 -0.04
CA ILE A 135 -10.90 12.12 -0.92
C ILE A 135 -9.45 11.74 -0.59
N THR A 136 -9.19 10.47 -0.43
CA THR A 136 -7.84 9.93 -0.19
C THR A 136 -7.59 8.73 -1.07
N GLU A 137 -6.33 8.43 -1.32
CA GLU A 137 -5.94 7.28 -2.13
C GLU A 137 -5.50 6.08 -1.29
N ALA A 138 -5.47 4.93 -1.94
CA ALA A 138 -4.81 3.72 -1.46
C ALA A 138 -3.96 3.15 -2.60
N GLY A 139 -2.68 2.93 -2.35
CA GLY A 139 -1.70 2.59 -3.38
C GLY A 139 -1.86 1.19 -3.98
N PHE A 140 -1.45 1.01 -5.22
CA PHE A 140 -1.54 -0.24 -5.99
C PHE A 140 -2.98 -0.75 -6.19
N GLY A 141 -3.15 -2.05 -6.43
CA GLY A 141 -4.46 -2.67 -6.54
C GLY A 141 -5.23 -2.68 -5.21
N ALA A 142 -6.56 -2.80 -5.30
CA ALA A 142 -7.43 -2.77 -4.12
C ALA A 142 -7.20 -3.95 -3.16
N ASP A 143 -6.62 -5.02 -3.63
CA ASP A 143 -6.18 -6.17 -2.82
C ASP A 143 -4.96 -5.87 -1.93
N LEU A 144 -4.20 -4.82 -2.25
CA LEU A 144 -3.06 -4.34 -1.45
C LEU A 144 -3.38 -3.04 -0.74
N GLY A 145 -3.61 -1.97 -1.49
CA GLY A 145 -3.79 -0.64 -0.91
C GLY A 145 -5.11 -0.48 -0.18
N ALA A 146 -6.23 -0.82 -0.80
CA ALA A 146 -7.53 -0.67 -0.15
C ALA A 146 -7.68 -1.63 1.05
N GLU A 147 -7.20 -2.87 0.94
CA GLU A 147 -7.18 -3.81 2.07
C GLU A 147 -6.47 -3.19 3.27
N LYS A 148 -5.24 -2.72 3.10
CA LYS A 148 -4.44 -2.14 4.19
C LYS A 148 -4.98 -0.80 4.69
N PHE A 149 -5.53 0.02 3.79
CA PHE A 149 -6.20 1.24 4.18
C PHE A 149 -7.38 0.95 5.13
N LEU A 150 -8.21 -0.04 4.78
CA LEU A 150 -9.39 -0.41 5.56
C LEU A 150 -9.00 -1.17 6.83
N ASP A 151 -8.24 -2.25 6.71
CA ASP A 151 -7.96 -3.15 7.84
C ASP A 151 -6.85 -2.65 8.78
N ILE A 152 -5.96 -1.75 8.33
CA ILE A 152 -4.92 -1.18 9.18
C ILE A 152 -5.23 0.28 9.53
N LYS A 153 -5.20 1.18 8.52
CA LYS A 153 -5.31 2.62 8.80
C LYS A 153 -6.67 3.02 9.36
N CYS A 154 -7.76 2.59 8.74
CA CYS A 154 -9.11 2.90 9.24
C CYS A 154 -9.33 2.35 10.63
N ARG A 155 -8.91 1.12 10.88
CA ARG A 155 -8.98 0.48 12.20
C ARG A 155 -8.23 1.28 13.26
N MET A 156 -6.97 1.63 13.01
CA MET A 156 -6.11 2.35 13.98
C MET A 156 -6.54 3.79 14.21
N ALA A 157 -7.08 4.45 13.18
CA ALA A 157 -7.44 5.86 13.24
C ALA A 157 -8.91 6.13 13.57
N GLY A 158 -9.75 5.07 13.62
CA GLY A 158 -11.21 5.17 13.81
C GLY A 158 -11.90 5.82 12.61
N LEU A 159 -11.39 5.60 11.40
CA LEU A 159 -11.97 6.11 10.15
C LEU A 159 -13.01 5.13 9.61
N LYS A 160 -14.06 5.67 9.01
CA LYS A 160 -15.11 4.89 8.33
C LYS A 160 -15.39 5.57 6.99
N PRO A 161 -14.96 4.97 5.86
CA PRO A 161 -15.26 5.51 4.53
C PRO A 161 -16.76 5.48 4.25
N ASN A 162 -17.25 6.49 3.53
CA ASN A 162 -18.65 6.53 3.09
C ASN A 162 -18.83 5.81 1.77
N ALA A 163 -17.88 5.95 0.84
CA ALA A 163 -17.89 5.31 -0.46
C ALA A 163 -16.48 5.01 -0.96
N VAL A 164 -16.37 4.16 -1.97
CA VAL A 164 -15.10 3.79 -2.62
C VAL A 164 -15.19 4.01 -4.11
N VAL A 165 -14.17 4.67 -4.68
CA VAL A 165 -13.95 4.75 -6.13
C VAL A 165 -12.91 3.70 -6.50
N ILE A 166 -13.30 2.73 -7.33
CA ILE A 166 -12.40 1.73 -7.89
C ILE A 166 -11.94 2.22 -9.26
N VAL A 167 -10.68 2.60 -9.37
CA VAL A 167 -10.11 3.04 -10.65
C VAL A 167 -9.73 1.84 -11.49
N ALA A 168 -10.32 1.74 -12.68
CA ALA A 168 -10.01 0.72 -13.68
C ALA A 168 -9.45 1.35 -14.95
N THR A 169 -8.58 0.63 -15.65
CA THR A 169 -8.12 1.00 -17.00
C THR A 169 -8.30 -0.19 -17.94
N VAL A 170 -8.75 0.07 -19.15
CA VAL A 170 -8.86 -0.96 -20.21
C VAL A 170 -7.52 -1.68 -20.40
N ARG A 171 -6.41 -0.93 -20.35
CA ARG A 171 -5.04 -1.49 -20.47
C ARG A 171 -4.72 -2.51 -19.38
N ALA A 172 -5.03 -2.19 -18.11
CA ALA A 172 -4.79 -3.11 -17.00
C ALA A 172 -5.65 -4.37 -17.12
N LEU A 173 -6.89 -4.24 -17.55
CA LEU A 173 -7.78 -5.37 -17.78
C LEU A 173 -7.31 -6.25 -18.93
N LYS A 174 -6.90 -5.68 -20.08
CA LYS A 174 -6.28 -6.43 -21.18
C LYS A 174 -5.00 -7.16 -20.73
N TYR A 175 -4.16 -6.51 -19.93
CA TYR A 175 -2.99 -7.15 -19.36
C TYR A 175 -3.37 -8.36 -18.48
N ASN A 176 -4.37 -8.21 -17.61
CA ASN A 176 -4.93 -9.32 -16.82
C ASN A 176 -5.56 -10.41 -17.69
N GLY A 177 -5.98 -10.09 -18.91
CA GLY A 177 -6.44 -11.04 -19.92
C GLY A 177 -5.33 -11.69 -20.75
N GLY A 178 -4.06 -11.38 -20.45
CA GLY A 178 -2.89 -12.02 -21.05
C GLY A 178 -2.24 -11.24 -22.21
N VAL A 179 -2.65 -10.00 -22.49
CA VAL A 179 -2.02 -9.17 -23.53
C VAL A 179 -0.64 -8.67 -23.07
N PRO A 180 0.42 -8.84 -23.87
CA PRO A 180 1.74 -8.29 -23.57
C PRO A 180 1.71 -6.74 -23.46
N LYS A 181 2.58 -6.18 -22.61
CA LYS A 181 2.62 -4.72 -22.38
C LYS A 181 2.81 -3.89 -23.66
N ALA A 182 3.50 -4.41 -24.67
CA ALA A 182 3.73 -3.73 -25.93
C ALA A 182 2.45 -3.56 -26.77
N ASP A 183 1.46 -4.45 -26.60
CA ASP A 183 0.27 -4.54 -27.45
C ASP A 183 -0.99 -3.97 -26.81
N LEU A 184 -0.88 -3.40 -25.58
CA LEU A 184 -2.02 -2.91 -24.80
C LEU A 184 -2.78 -1.74 -25.44
N ASN A 185 -2.21 -1.07 -26.45
CA ASN A 185 -2.86 0.03 -27.16
C ASN A 185 -3.79 -0.44 -28.29
N GLN A 186 -3.78 -1.73 -28.65
CA GLN A 186 -4.64 -2.30 -29.67
C GLN A 186 -5.95 -2.79 -29.05
N GLU A 187 -7.07 -2.62 -29.77
CA GLU A 187 -8.35 -3.17 -29.35
C GLU A 187 -8.26 -4.68 -29.20
N ASN A 188 -8.76 -5.19 -28.05
CA ASN A 188 -8.83 -6.64 -27.81
C ASN A 188 -9.94 -6.95 -26.82
N LEU A 189 -11.17 -7.09 -27.34
CA LEU A 189 -12.35 -7.39 -26.52
C LEU A 189 -12.28 -8.76 -25.85
N GLU A 190 -11.70 -9.78 -26.52
CA GLU A 190 -11.56 -11.12 -25.94
C GLU A 190 -10.64 -11.10 -24.70
N ALA A 191 -9.50 -10.45 -24.81
CA ALA A 191 -8.59 -10.32 -23.67
C ALA A 191 -9.17 -9.45 -22.58
N LEU A 192 -9.89 -8.38 -22.95
CA LEU A 192 -10.60 -7.53 -21.99
C LEU A 192 -11.61 -8.33 -21.20
N GLU A 193 -12.44 -9.15 -21.87
CA GLU A 193 -13.41 -10.03 -21.21
C GLU A 193 -12.74 -11.04 -20.27
N LYS A 194 -11.62 -11.63 -20.67
CA LYS A 194 -10.82 -12.54 -19.82
C LYS A 194 -10.23 -11.83 -18.59
N GLY A 195 -9.88 -10.55 -18.68
CA GLY A 195 -9.31 -9.79 -17.60
C GLY A 195 -10.33 -9.17 -16.64
N LEU A 196 -11.57 -8.98 -17.08
CA LEU A 196 -12.66 -8.40 -16.26
C LEU A 196 -12.87 -9.08 -14.91
N PRO A 197 -12.76 -10.42 -14.75
CA PRO A 197 -12.89 -11.05 -13.44
C PRO A 197 -11.97 -10.44 -12.37
N ASN A 198 -10.82 -9.89 -12.73
CA ASN A 198 -9.94 -9.17 -11.79
C ASN A 198 -10.65 -7.93 -11.20
N LEU A 199 -11.22 -7.06 -12.03
CA LEU A 199 -11.99 -5.91 -11.58
C LEU A 199 -13.22 -6.34 -10.76
N LEU A 200 -13.95 -7.34 -11.24
CA LEU A 200 -15.17 -7.82 -10.56
C LEU A 200 -14.86 -8.41 -9.19
N LYS A 201 -13.67 -9.01 -9.00
CA LYS A 201 -13.20 -9.45 -7.69
C LYS A 201 -13.00 -8.26 -6.74
N HIS A 202 -12.39 -7.17 -7.19
CA HIS A 202 -12.21 -5.97 -6.39
C HIS A 202 -13.56 -5.32 -6.03
N VAL A 203 -14.48 -5.22 -6.98
CA VAL A 203 -15.86 -4.75 -6.75
C VAL A 203 -16.54 -5.60 -5.67
N ASN A 204 -16.45 -6.93 -5.82
CA ASN A 204 -17.03 -7.86 -4.85
C ASN A 204 -16.43 -7.68 -3.45
N ASN A 205 -15.12 -7.46 -3.35
CA ASN A 205 -14.46 -7.22 -2.06
C ASN A 205 -15.02 -5.97 -1.39
N ILE A 206 -15.12 -4.86 -2.11
CA ILE A 206 -15.64 -3.61 -1.52
C ILE A 206 -17.11 -3.77 -1.10
N LYS A 207 -17.97 -4.33 -1.96
CA LYS A 207 -19.40 -4.48 -1.66
C LYS A 207 -19.70 -5.52 -0.59
N ASN A 208 -19.09 -6.70 -0.67
CA ASN A 208 -19.53 -7.86 0.09
C ASN A 208 -18.61 -8.19 1.27
N VAL A 209 -17.29 -7.88 1.18
CA VAL A 209 -16.36 -8.07 2.30
C VAL A 209 -16.36 -6.86 3.21
N TYR A 210 -16.17 -5.66 2.65
CA TYR A 210 -16.11 -4.42 3.43
C TYR A 210 -17.45 -3.71 3.59
N LYS A 211 -18.47 -4.12 2.85
CA LYS A 211 -19.85 -3.58 2.88
C LYS A 211 -19.92 -2.07 2.63
N LEU A 212 -19.13 -1.60 1.67
CA LEU A 212 -19.07 -0.20 1.28
C LEU A 212 -19.76 0.03 -0.08
N PRO A 213 -20.49 1.13 -0.26
CA PRO A 213 -20.90 1.58 -1.58
C PRO A 213 -19.69 1.84 -2.47
N CYS A 214 -19.77 1.53 -3.77
CA CYS A 214 -18.69 1.81 -4.69
C CYS A 214 -19.16 2.15 -6.10
N VAL A 215 -18.32 2.92 -6.79
CA VAL A 215 -18.40 3.19 -8.23
C VAL A 215 -17.10 2.75 -8.89
N VAL A 216 -17.19 2.27 -10.12
CA VAL A 216 -16.02 2.03 -10.96
C VAL A 216 -15.77 3.27 -11.82
N ALA A 217 -14.60 3.87 -11.67
CA ALA A 217 -14.12 4.93 -12.54
C ALA A 217 -13.23 4.34 -13.64
N ILE A 218 -13.68 4.37 -14.88
CA ILE A 218 -12.82 4.00 -16.01
C ILE A 218 -11.93 5.21 -16.34
N ASN A 219 -10.65 5.11 -15.97
CA ASN A 219 -9.66 6.11 -16.36
C ASN A 219 -9.31 5.91 -17.82
N ALA A 220 -9.96 6.68 -18.71
CA ALA A 220 -9.89 6.51 -20.14
C ALA A 220 -8.57 7.01 -20.72
N PHE A 221 -7.99 6.23 -21.61
CA PHE A 221 -6.84 6.59 -22.44
C PHE A 221 -7.30 6.87 -23.87
N PRO A 222 -6.58 7.74 -24.61
CA PRO A 222 -6.93 8.06 -26.01
C PRO A 222 -6.96 6.84 -26.95
N THR A 223 -6.34 5.74 -26.55
CA THR A 223 -6.28 4.48 -27.32
C THR A 223 -7.42 3.52 -26.98
N ASP A 224 -8.22 3.81 -25.97
CA ASP A 224 -9.34 2.95 -25.58
C ASP A 224 -10.50 3.13 -26.57
N THR A 225 -11.05 2.01 -27.06
CA THR A 225 -12.16 2.07 -28.01
C THR A 225 -13.52 2.13 -27.30
N LYS A 226 -14.50 2.65 -28.00
CA LYS A 226 -15.87 2.69 -27.47
C LYS A 226 -16.38 1.28 -27.11
N ALA A 227 -16.08 0.29 -27.94
CA ALA A 227 -16.48 -1.09 -27.69
C ALA A 227 -15.85 -1.67 -26.40
N GLU A 228 -14.59 -1.34 -26.11
CA GLU A 228 -13.92 -1.74 -24.89
C GLU A 228 -14.57 -1.06 -23.64
N LEU A 229 -14.84 0.24 -23.72
CA LEU A 229 -15.49 0.99 -22.65
C LEU A 229 -16.90 0.46 -22.35
N ASP A 230 -17.70 0.25 -23.41
CA ASP A 230 -19.07 -0.27 -23.31
C ASP A 230 -19.08 -1.68 -22.67
N LEU A 231 -18.10 -2.52 -22.99
CA LEU A 231 -17.98 -3.87 -22.40
C LEU A 231 -17.72 -3.82 -20.89
N VAL A 232 -16.79 -2.97 -20.44
CA VAL A 232 -16.49 -2.81 -19.01
C VAL A 232 -17.72 -2.29 -18.26
N GLU A 233 -18.42 -1.28 -18.83
CA GLU A 233 -19.62 -0.72 -18.24
C GLU A 233 -20.73 -1.77 -18.11
N ALA A 234 -20.99 -2.54 -19.16
CA ALA A 234 -22.01 -3.59 -19.14
C ALA A 234 -21.74 -4.64 -18.06
N LYS A 235 -20.49 -5.11 -17.95
CA LYS A 235 -20.11 -6.13 -16.96
C LYS A 235 -20.18 -5.62 -15.51
N CYS A 236 -19.86 -4.36 -15.25
CA CYS A 236 -20.03 -3.78 -13.92
C CYS A 236 -21.52 -3.62 -13.56
N LYS A 237 -22.37 -3.20 -14.51
CA LYS A 237 -23.80 -3.08 -14.32
C LYS A 237 -24.48 -4.41 -13.99
N GLU A 238 -24.02 -5.53 -14.56
CA GLU A 238 -24.47 -6.89 -14.22
C GLU A 238 -24.31 -7.19 -12.71
N LEU A 239 -23.29 -6.60 -12.05
CA LEU A 239 -23.07 -6.71 -10.60
C LEU A 239 -23.77 -5.61 -9.78
N GLY A 240 -24.59 -4.78 -10.41
CA GLY A 240 -25.27 -3.66 -9.75
C GLY A 240 -24.29 -2.62 -9.24
N VAL A 241 -23.21 -2.32 -10.01
CA VAL A 241 -22.26 -1.25 -9.74
C VAL A 241 -22.28 -0.25 -10.87
N ASN A 242 -22.41 1.02 -10.53
CA ASN A 242 -22.34 2.09 -11.49
C ASN A 242 -20.92 2.29 -11.98
N VAL A 243 -20.82 2.75 -13.22
CA VAL A 243 -19.55 3.07 -13.89
C VAL A 243 -19.60 4.52 -14.34
N ALA A 244 -18.53 5.26 -14.08
CA ALA A 244 -18.33 6.59 -14.59
C ALA A 244 -17.05 6.63 -15.45
N LEU A 245 -17.13 7.21 -16.63
CA LEU A 245 -15.97 7.49 -17.45
C LEU A 245 -15.22 8.68 -16.84
N SER A 246 -13.95 8.53 -16.61
CA SER A 246 -13.06 9.59 -16.13
C SER A 246 -12.10 10.02 -17.24
N GLU A 247 -12.28 11.23 -17.72
CA GLU A 247 -11.44 11.88 -18.74
C GLU A 247 -10.63 13.05 -18.16
N VAL A 248 -10.38 13.02 -16.83
CA VAL A 248 -9.72 14.12 -16.11
C VAL A 248 -8.33 14.43 -16.65
N TRP A 249 -7.62 13.44 -17.21
CA TRP A 249 -6.34 13.65 -17.83
C TRP A 249 -6.43 14.58 -19.07
N ALA A 250 -7.46 14.43 -19.87
CA ALA A 250 -7.64 15.19 -21.11
C ALA A 250 -8.43 16.50 -20.92
N LYS A 251 -9.36 16.52 -19.97
CA LYS A 251 -10.37 17.58 -19.81
C LYS A 251 -10.33 18.30 -18.46
N GLY A 252 -9.36 17.96 -17.60
CA GLY A 252 -9.33 18.50 -16.24
C GLY A 252 -10.59 18.13 -15.45
N GLY A 253 -11.03 19.02 -14.57
CA GLY A 253 -12.20 18.80 -13.71
C GLY A 253 -13.50 18.49 -14.47
N GLU A 254 -13.68 19.08 -15.66
CA GLU A 254 -14.85 18.78 -16.51
C GLU A 254 -14.97 17.29 -16.88
N GLY A 255 -13.83 16.61 -17.05
CA GLY A 255 -13.79 15.18 -17.35
C GLY A 255 -14.15 14.27 -16.17
N GLY A 256 -14.35 14.83 -14.98
CA GLY A 256 -14.68 14.12 -13.75
C GLY A 256 -16.08 14.38 -13.21
N ILE A 257 -16.91 15.22 -13.84
CA ILE A 257 -18.20 15.66 -13.30
C ILE A 257 -19.14 14.45 -13.04
N ALA A 258 -19.31 13.57 -14.01
CA ALA A 258 -20.18 12.39 -13.85
C ALA A 258 -19.73 11.47 -12.71
N LEU A 259 -18.41 11.31 -12.53
CA LEU A 259 -17.86 10.56 -11.40
C LEU A 259 -18.14 11.27 -10.07
N ALA A 260 -17.99 12.59 -10.02
CA ALA A 260 -18.24 13.38 -8.82
C ALA A 260 -19.72 13.31 -8.39
N GLU A 261 -20.66 13.44 -9.33
CA GLU A 261 -22.11 13.29 -9.08
C GLU A 261 -22.45 11.93 -8.51
N GLU A 262 -21.87 10.88 -9.07
CA GLU A 262 -22.08 9.52 -8.55
C GLU A 262 -21.48 9.31 -7.16
N VAL A 263 -20.30 9.87 -6.89
CA VAL A 263 -19.69 9.83 -5.55
C VAL A 263 -20.56 10.57 -4.53
N ILE A 264 -21.07 11.75 -4.87
CA ILE A 264 -21.99 12.52 -4.01
C ILE A 264 -23.22 11.69 -3.68
N ARG A 265 -23.81 11.03 -4.68
CA ARG A 265 -24.95 10.13 -4.47
C ARG A 265 -24.60 8.97 -3.53
N LEU A 266 -23.46 8.33 -3.73
CA LEU A 266 -23.04 7.15 -2.96
C LEU A 266 -22.71 7.47 -1.49
N VAL A 267 -22.13 8.63 -1.19
CA VAL A 267 -21.80 8.98 0.20
C VAL A 267 -23.02 9.23 1.09
N GLU A 268 -24.19 9.47 0.48
CA GLU A 268 -25.48 9.59 1.18
C GLU A 268 -26.13 8.22 1.45
N GLU A 269 -25.64 7.15 0.83
CA GLU A 269 -26.14 5.81 1.10
C GLU A 269 -25.66 5.31 2.47
N PRO A 270 -26.55 4.69 3.27
CA PRO A 270 -26.12 4.05 4.49
C PRO A 270 -25.18 2.87 4.18
N ASN A 271 -24.18 2.67 5.02
CA ASN A 271 -23.32 1.52 4.90
C ASN A 271 -23.04 0.86 6.27
N ASP A 272 -22.73 -0.43 6.22
CA ASP A 272 -22.40 -1.26 7.37
C ASP A 272 -20.91 -1.65 7.33
N PHE A 273 -20.04 -0.68 7.11
CA PHE A 273 -18.60 -0.93 6.98
C PHE A 273 -18.08 -1.94 8.01
N THR A 274 -17.45 -2.99 7.52
CA THR A 274 -16.80 -4.04 8.32
C THR A 274 -15.37 -4.24 7.88
N TYR A 275 -14.57 -4.85 8.75
CA TYR A 275 -13.22 -5.28 8.42
C TYR A 275 -13.21 -6.68 7.80
N SER A 276 -12.15 -7.02 7.06
CA SER A 276 -12.05 -8.36 6.48
C SER A 276 -11.77 -9.46 7.52
N TYR A 277 -11.20 -9.09 8.67
CA TYR A 277 -10.94 -10.00 9.80
C TYR A 277 -11.01 -9.26 11.13
N GLU A 278 -11.21 -10.02 12.22
CA GLU A 278 -11.09 -9.50 13.59
C GLU A 278 -9.64 -9.65 14.09
N LEU A 279 -9.26 -8.83 15.10
CA LEU A 279 -7.89 -8.87 15.65
C LEU A 279 -7.64 -10.07 16.55
N GLU A 280 -8.69 -10.60 17.13
CA GLU A 280 -8.67 -11.80 17.94
C GLU A 280 -8.40 -13.03 17.08
N GLY A 281 -7.74 -14.03 17.68
CA GLY A 281 -7.33 -15.25 16.97
C GLY A 281 -5.85 -15.26 16.64
N SER A 282 -5.41 -16.36 16.06
CA SER A 282 -4.00 -16.54 15.69
C SER A 282 -3.60 -15.68 14.48
N ILE A 283 -2.32 -15.43 14.33
CA ILE A 283 -1.77 -14.76 13.13
C ILE A 283 -2.13 -15.53 11.86
N GLU A 284 -2.10 -16.88 11.92
CA GLU A 284 -2.46 -17.74 10.80
C GLU A 284 -3.95 -17.63 10.43
N ASP A 285 -4.86 -17.52 11.42
CA ASP A 285 -6.30 -17.33 11.18
C ASP A 285 -6.59 -16.01 10.46
N LYS A 286 -5.96 -14.91 10.90
CA LYS A 286 -6.09 -13.60 10.26
C LYS A 286 -5.59 -13.61 8.82
N LEU A 287 -4.44 -14.23 8.58
CA LEU A 287 -3.90 -14.42 7.24
C LEU A 287 -4.84 -15.26 6.34
N ASN A 288 -5.42 -16.33 6.88
CA ASN A 288 -6.40 -17.13 6.14
C ASN A 288 -7.63 -16.32 5.76
N GLN A 289 -8.15 -15.47 6.65
CA GLN A 289 -9.29 -14.61 6.34
C GLN A 289 -8.98 -13.62 5.21
N ILE A 290 -7.78 -13.00 5.21
CA ILE A 290 -7.34 -12.11 4.12
C ILE A 290 -7.26 -12.90 2.80
N VAL A 291 -6.58 -14.05 2.81
CA VAL A 291 -6.39 -14.87 1.60
C VAL A 291 -7.74 -15.34 1.03
N GLN A 292 -8.64 -15.80 1.86
CA GLN A 292 -9.94 -16.33 1.43
C GLN A 292 -10.89 -15.21 0.99
N LYS A 293 -11.06 -14.17 1.78
CA LYS A 293 -12.05 -13.12 1.52
C LYS A 293 -11.56 -12.12 0.47
N VAL A 294 -10.32 -11.63 0.62
CA VAL A 294 -9.80 -10.54 -0.22
C VAL A 294 -9.15 -11.06 -1.48
N TYR A 295 -8.26 -12.05 -1.38
CA TYR A 295 -7.54 -12.55 -2.55
C TYR A 295 -8.32 -13.62 -3.34
N GLY A 296 -9.22 -14.35 -2.70
CA GLY A 296 -9.97 -15.44 -3.34
C GLY A 296 -9.22 -16.77 -3.37
N GLY A 297 -8.16 -16.89 -2.58
CA GLY A 297 -7.39 -18.12 -2.41
C GLY A 297 -8.04 -19.12 -1.45
N LYS A 298 -7.46 -20.31 -1.38
CA LYS A 298 -7.93 -21.40 -0.53
C LYS A 298 -7.46 -21.22 0.92
N ARG A 299 -6.18 -20.94 1.11
CA ARG A 299 -5.57 -20.78 2.43
C ARG A 299 -4.17 -20.17 2.36
N VAL A 300 -3.67 -19.76 3.53
CA VAL A 300 -2.25 -19.45 3.72
C VAL A 300 -1.46 -20.72 4.06
N VAL A 301 -0.20 -20.75 3.67
CA VAL A 301 0.78 -21.76 4.06
C VAL A 301 1.96 -21.04 4.71
N LEU A 302 2.20 -21.29 5.99
CA LEU A 302 3.35 -20.78 6.69
C LEU A 302 4.54 -21.74 6.55
N THR A 303 5.70 -21.25 6.13
CA THR A 303 6.94 -22.04 6.20
C THR A 303 7.28 -22.40 7.65
N ALA A 304 8.16 -23.36 7.87
CA ALA A 304 8.61 -23.74 9.22
C ALA A 304 9.17 -22.53 9.99
N ASN A 305 9.88 -21.62 9.29
CA ASN A 305 10.38 -20.37 9.89
C ASN A 305 9.25 -19.42 10.26
N ALA A 306 8.31 -19.17 9.34
CA ALA A 306 7.16 -18.29 9.61
C ALA A 306 6.29 -18.81 10.76
N LYS A 307 6.10 -20.14 10.90
CA LYS A 307 5.39 -20.73 12.05
C LYS A 307 6.08 -20.43 13.39
N LYS A 308 7.41 -20.55 13.43
CA LYS A 308 8.19 -20.21 14.64
C LYS A 308 8.05 -18.71 14.97
N GLN A 309 8.15 -17.85 13.95
CA GLN A 309 7.99 -16.42 14.13
C GLN A 309 6.57 -16.05 14.60
N ALA A 310 5.52 -16.66 14.04
CA ALA A 310 4.15 -16.46 14.48
C ALA A 310 3.99 -16.76 15.98
N ALA A 311 4.41 -17.96 16.40
CA ALA A 311 4.35 -18.37 17.81
C ALA A 311 5.17 -17.43 18.71
N GLN A 312 6.34 -16.95 18.28
CA GLN A 312 7.15 -16.00 19.03
C GLN A 312 6.45 -14.64 19.17
N LEU A 313 5.88 -14.10 18.09
CA LEU A 313 5.17 -12.81 18.10
C LEU A 313 3.92 -12.88 18.98
N GLU A 314 3.17 -13.97 18.92
CA GLU A 314 2.01 -14.20 19.80
C GLU A 314 2.42 -14.28 21.28
N ALA A 315 3.49 -15.01 21.60
CA ALA A 315 4.04 -15.09 22.94
C ALA A 315 4.57 -13.76 23.48
N GLN A 316 5.05 -12.87 22.60
CA GLN A 316 5.50 -11.51 22.92
C GLN A 316 4.35 -10.50 23.03
N GLY A 317 3.10 -10.91 22.85
CA GLY A 317 1.92 -10.06 22.98
C GLY A 317 1.51 -9.30 21.69
N PHE A 318 2.11 -9.62 20.54
CA PHE A 318 1.76 -9.01 19.25
C PHE A 318 0.63 -9.74 18.52
N GLY A 319 0.04 -10.79 19.10
CA GLY A 319 -1.01 -11.60 18.49
C GLY A 319 -2.23 -10.78 18.01
N ASN A 320 -2.55 -9.67 18.66
CA ASN A 320 -3.67 -8.81 18.28
C ASN A 320 -3.31 -7.66 17.34
N CYS A 321 -2.09 -7.63 16.78
CA CYS A 321 -1.73 -6.67 15.74
C CYS A 321 -2.44 -6.99 14.42
N PRO A 322 -2.87 -5.98 13.64
CA PRO A 322 -3.30 -6.20 12.25
C PRO A 322 -2.16 -6.73 11.38
N ILE A 323 -2.53 -7.32 10.26
CA ILE A 323 -1.60 -7.96 9.32
C ILE A 323 -1.41 -7.09 8.09
N CYS A 324 -0.17 -6.88 7.69
CA CYS A 324 0.23 -6.27 6.44
C CYS A 324 0.85 -7.34 5.54
N VAL A 325 0.10 -7.85 4.57
CA VAL A 325 0.64 -8.83 3.63
C VAL A 325 1.50 -8.13 2.59
N ALA A 326 2.79 -8.51 2.55
CA ALA A 326 3.75 -8.05 1.56
C ALA A 326 3.83 -9.07 0.42
N LYS A 327 3.20 -8.76 -0.71
CA LYS A 327 3.13 -9.62 -1.89
C LYS A 327 3.32 -8.83 -3.18
N THR A 328 3.40 -9.53 -4.31
CA THR A 328 3.43 -8.90 -5.64
C THR A 328 2.18 -8.06 -5.90
N GLN A 329 2.36 -6.92 -6.57
CA GLN A 329 1.27 -6.05 -7.00
C GLN A 329 0.63 -6.47 -8.34
N TYR A 330 1.14 -7.51 -9.00
CA TYR A 330 0.71 -7.92 -10.34
C TYR A 330 -0.33 -9.04 -10.35
N SER A 331 -0.64 -9.62 -9.21
CA SER A 331 -1.58 -10.74 -9.09
C SER A 331 -2.31 -10.70 -7.76
N LEU A 332 -3.49 -11.29 -7.70
CA LEU A 332 -4.18 -11.57 -6.43
C LEU A 332 -3.45 -12.64 -5.60
N THR A 333 -2.57 -13.43 -6.23
CA THR A 333 -1.73 -14.45 -5.56
C THR A 333 -0.37 -13.89 -5.15
N ASP A 334 0.50 -14.72 -4.62
CA ASP A 334 1.92 -14.46 -4.40
C ASP A 334 2.80 -14.73 -5.64
N ASP A 335 2.20 -15.21 -6.74
CA ASP A 335 2.86 -15.48 -8.03
C ASP A 335 2.47 -14.39 -9.05
N PRO A 336 3.41 -13.52 -9.50
CA PRO A 336 3.11 -12.43 -10.41
C PRO A 336 2.67 -12.87 -11.83
N THR A 337 2.82 -14.15 -12.15
CA THR A 337 2.44 -14.71 -13.46
C THR A 337 0.98 -15.15 -13.53
N LYS A 338 0.31 -15.30 -12.39
CA LYS A 338 -1.10 -15.69 -12.31
C LYS A 338 -2.00 -14.47 -12.41
N LEU A 339 -2.37 -14.12 -13.62
CA LEU A 339 -3.20 -12.95 -13.93
C LEU A 339 -4.70 -13.21 -13.77
N GLY A 340 -5.51 -12.16 -13.88
CA GLY A 340 -6.96 -12.22 -13.77
C GLY A 340 -7.46 -12.42 -12.34
N ALA A 341 -8.38 -13.34 -12.13
CA ALA A 341 -8.91 -13.71 -10.82
C ALA A 341 -8.75 -15.22 -10.57
N PRO A 342 -7.53 -15.67 -10.30
CA PRO A 342 -7.27 -17.09 -10.00
C PRO A 342 -8.02 -17.53 -8.73
N THR A 343 -8.38 -18.78 -8.66
CA THR A 343 -9.05 -19.43 -7.53
C THR A 343 -8.28 -20.68 -7.08
N ASP A 344 -8.63 -21.20 -5.91
CA ASP A 344 -8.08 -22.44 -5.35
C ASP A 344 -6.54 -22.46 -5.19
N PHE A 345 -5.92 -21.28 -5.07
CA PHE A 345 -4.48 -21.15 -4.81
C PHE A 345 -4.18 -21.03 -3.33
N GLU A 346 -2.95 -21.34 -2.98
CA GLU A 346 -2.39 -21.12 -1.65
C GLU A 346 -1.42 -19.92 -1.71
N VAL A 347 -1.36 -19.15 -0.63
CA VAL A 347 -0.38 -18.08 -0.46
C VAL A 347 0.67 -18.51 0.55
N THR A 348 1.94 -18.53 0.16
CA THR A 348 3.03 -18.96 1.02
C THR A 348 3.68 -17.78 1.74
N VAL A 349 3.56 -17.73 3.06
CA VAL A 349 4.28 -16.77 3.90
C VAL A 349 5.63 -17.34 4.32
N ARG A 350 6.71 -16.68 3.93
CA ARG A 350 8.09 -17.11 4.21
C ARG A 350 8.63 -16.57 5.52
N ASN A 351 8.29 -15.32 5.84
CA ASN A 351 8.73 -14.63 7.04
C ASN A 351 7.62 -13.74 7.61
N LEU A 352 7.67 -13.56 8.93
CA LEU A 352 6.85 -12.59 9.66
C LEU A 352 7.79 -11.62 10.39
N LYS A 353 7.50 -10.33 10.29
CA LYS A 353 8.24 -9.28 10.97
C LYS A 353 7.26 -8.34 11.68
N ILE A 354 7.51 -8.02 12.93
CA ILE A 354 6.74 -6.98 13.62
C ILE A 354 7.30 -5.59 13.30
N SER A 355 6.44 -4.69 12.90
CA SER A 355 6.66 -3.24 12.93
C SER A 355 6.04 -2.70 14.21
N ALA A 356 6.74 -2.86 15.32
CA ALA A 356 6.19 -2.64 16.68
C ALA A 356 5.84 -1.18 16.95
N GLY A 357 6.59 -0.24 16.38
CA GLY A 357 6.30 1.18 16.45
C GLY A 357 5.06 1.55 15.64
N ALA A 358 4.93 1.00 14.44
CA ALA A 358 3.76 1.16 13.59
C ALA A 358 2.54 0.39 14.13
N GLY A 359 2.76 -0.78 14.75
CA GLY A 359 1.72 -1.58 15.40
C GLY A 359 1.05 -2.59 14.48
N PHE A 360 1.75 -3.13 13.48
CA PHE A 360 1.26 -4.20 12.61
C PHE A 360 2.34 -5.25 12.30
N ILE A 361 1.92 -6.44 11.91
CA ILE A 361 2.79 -7.54 11.50
C ILE A 361 2.90 -7.57 9.97
N VAL A 362 4.12 -7.55 9.45
CA VAL A 362 4.40 -7.71 8.02
C VAL A 362 4.58 -9.19 7.71
N ALA A 363 3.75 -9.72 6.83
CA ALA A 363 3.80 -11.10 6.34
C ALA A 363 4.42 -11.12 4.93
N LEU A 364 5.65 -11.60 4.81
CA LEU A 364 6.42 -11.62 3.57
C LEU A 364 6.13 -12.91 2.79
N THR A 365 5.54 -12.79 1.59
CA THR A 365 5.24 -13.92 0.70
C THR A 365 6.34 -14.21 -0.31
N GLY A 366 7.26 -13.27 -0.53
CA GLY A 366 8.37 -13.36 -1.46
C GLY A 366 9.53 -12.47 -1.07
N ASP A 367 10.45 -12.29 -1.99
CA ASP A 367 11.58 -11.36 -1.82
C ASP A 367 11.09 -9.94 -2.12
N ILE A 368 10.75 -9.22 -1.07
CA ILE A 368 10.31 -7.82 -1.17
C ILE A 368 11.53 -6.92 -1.05
N MET A 369 11.75 -6.10 -2.06
CA MET A 369 12.86 -5.16 -2.08
C MET A 369 12.52 -3.89 -1.32
N THR A 370 13.29 -3.61 -0.26
CA THR A 370 13.17 -2.41 0.56
C THR A 370 14.25 -1.36 0.24
N MET A 371 15.17 -1.70 -0.67
CA MET A 371 16.14 -0.79 -1.26
C MET A 371 16.14 -0.98 -2.79
N PRO A 372 15.41 -0.16 -3.56
CA PRO A 372 15.40 -0.25 -5.01
C PRO A 372 16.78 0.11 -5.59
N GLY A 373 17.08 -0.43 -6.77
CA GLY A 373 18.29 -0.08 -7.49
C GLY A 373 17.99 0.82 -8.68
N LEU A 374 18.97 1.58 -9.13
CA LEU A 374 18.89 2.35 -10.35
C LEU A 374 18.80 1.43 -11.58
N PRO A 375 18.14 1.85 -12.67
CA PRO A 375 18.15 1.14 -13.94
C PRO A 375 19.57 1.11 -14.52
N LYS A 376 19.82 0.19 -15.47
CA LYS A 376 21.11 0.04 -16.16
C LYS A 376 21.53 1.32 -16.87
N VAL A 377 20.56 2.04 -17.45
CA VAL A 377 20.75 3.38 -18.02
C VAL A 377 19.97 4.34 -17.13
N PRO A 378 20.64 5.08 -16.24
CA PRO A 378 19.95 5.99 -15.33
C PRO A 378 19.44 7.24 -16.07
N ALA A 379 18.37 7.85 -15.55
CA ALA A 379 17.81 9.08 -16.09
C ALA A 379 18.82 10.23 -16.09
N ALA A 380 19.78 10.21 -15.17
CA ALA A 380 20.86 11.20 -15.09
C ALA A 380 21.69 11.38 -16.37
N GLU A 381 21.75 10.34 -17.24
CA GLU A 381 22.49 10.44 -18.52
C GLU A 381 21.79 11.37 -19.53
N ARG A 382 20.51 11.68 -19.36
CA ARG A 382 19.71 12.53 -20.26
C ARG A 382 19.17 13.80 -19.62
N ILE A 383 19.29 13.92 -18.29
CA ILE A 383 18.88 15.12 -17.57
C ILE A 383 19.98 16.18 -17.76
N ASP A 384 19.60 17.37 -18.21
CA ASP A 384 20.51 18.48 -18.42
C ASP A 384 19.84 19.82 -18.07
N VAL A 385 20.63 20.86 -17.98
CA VAL A 385 20.19 22.25 -17.74
C VAL A 385 20.74 23.12 -18.85
N ASP A 386 19.87 23.79 -19.61
CA ASP A 386 20.27 24.69 -20.66
C ASP A 386 20.78 26.06 -20.12
N GLU A 387 21.30 26.89 -21.01
CA GLU A 387 21.86 28.22 -20.66
C GLU A 387 20.82 29.17 -20.01
N SER A 388 19.53 28.92 -20.19
CA SER A 388 18.45 29.70 -19.57
C SER A 388 18.08 29.19 -18.16
N GLY A 389 18.69 28.09 -17.70
CA GLY A 389 18.36 27.43 -16.45
C GLY A 389 17.17 26.48 -16.53
N LYS A 390 16.67 26.16 -17.74
CA LYS A 390 15.59 25.22 -17.93
C LYS A 390 16.11 23.79 -17.89
N ILE A 391 15.48 22.96 -17.04
CA ILE A 391 15.80 21.54 -16.94
C ILE A 391 15.15 20.78 -18.09
N THR A 392 15.90 19.88 -18.73
CA THR A 392 15.46 18.99 -19.81
C THR A 392 15.68 17.52 -19.43
N GLY A 393 15.01 16.59 -20.11
CA GLY A 393 15.22 15.15 -19.92
C GLY A 393 14.58 14.53 -18.67
N LEU A 394 13.75 15.25 -17.93
CA LEU A 394 13.03 14.72 -16.77
C LEU A 394 11.88 13.77 -17.18
N PHE A 395 11.26 14.01 -18.34
CA PHE A 395 10.13 13.26 -18.91
C PHE A 395 10.41 12.87 -20.37
#